data_ad626590143cc072e3a92240ce2ce5d6
#
_entry.id   ad626590143cc072e3a92240ce2ce5d6
#
_cell.length_a   1.000
_cell.length_b   1.000
_cell.length_c   1.000
_cell.angle_alpha   90.00
_cell.angle_beta   90.00
_cell.angle_gamma   90.00
#
_symmetry.space_group_name_H-M   'P 1'
#
loop_
_entity.id
_entity.type
_entity.pdbx_description
1 polymer ?
#
loop_
_entity_poly.entity_id
_entity_poly.type
_entity_poly.pdbx_seq_one_letter_code
_entity_poly.pdbx_strand_id
1 'polypeptide(L)'
;MAGESFEVIFSCGPLDHFAHWYETNAVSTPRIVAFGSTSVEVKEHSIDADERDVAQRLANAEQALFSAAKARGAAATVLLPTLVYGAGRDRTLTQISGLARRTGAFVLPANATGLRQPVHVDDLASAALAVVTQPATHQRSYAVGGGEVLAYTQMVERVLEALPRPARLYQVPPSLFGLALTTAQRLGRLRSLNTAALQRMRDDLVFDLEPARRDFGYAPRAFRPLPEELGIGE
;
A
#
# COMPACT_ATOMS: atom_id res chain seq x y z
N MET A 1 -7.39 -4.00 -38.03
CA MET A 1 -8.44 -4.29 -37.02
C MET A 1 -8.68 -3.01 -36.24
N ALA A 2 -9.94 -2.57 -36.09
CA ALA A 2 -10.25 -1.41 -35.26
C ALA A 2 -9.92 -1.80 -33.80
N GLY A 3 -9.03 -1.04 -33.15
CA GLY A 3 -8.73 -1.24 -31.74
C GLY A 3 -9.94 -0.93 -30.87
N GLU A 4 -9.99 -1.52 -29.67
CA GLU A 4 -11.01 -1.20 -28.68
C GLU A 4 -10.84 0.25 -28.20
N SER A 5 -11.96 0.96 -28.02
CA SER A 5 -11.97 2.34 -27.53
C SER A 5 -12.75 2.44 -26.23
N PHE A 6 -12.15 3.13 -25.25
CA PHE A 6 -12.72 3.36 -23.93
C PHE A 6 -12.64 4.84 -23.59
N GLU A 7 -13.58 5.35 -22.81
CA GLU A 7 -13.52 6.74 -22.31
C GLU A 7 -12.46 6.88 -21.21
N VAL A 8 -12.36 5.90 -20.32
CA VAL A 8 -11.37 5.85 -19.24
C VAL A 8 -10.94 4.39 -19.01
N ILE A 9 -9.67 4.19 -18.74
CA ILE A 9 -9.14 2.89 -18.29
C ILE A 9 -8.64 3.03 -16.85
N PHE A 10 -9.19 2.21 -15.94
CA PHE A 10 -8.68 2.05 -14.58
C PHE A 10 -7.87 0.74 -14.48
N SER A 11 -6.63 0.83 -14.03
CA SER A 11 -5.79 -0.33 -13.75
C SER A 11 -5.60 -0.49 -12.24
N CYS A 12 -6.21 -1.54 -11.68
CA CYS A 12 -6.09 -1.91 -10.26
C CYS A 12 -5.17 -3.12 -10.05
N GLY A 13 -4.47 -3.57 -11.09
CA GLY A 13 -3.50 -4.66 -11.06
C GLY A 13 -2.04 -4.18 -10.94
N PRO A 14 -1.08 -5.11 -11.08
CA PRO A 14 0.34 -4.76 -11.09
C PRO A 14 0.68 -3.78 -12.24
N LEU A 15 1.34 -2.68 -11.88
CA LEU A 15 1.61 -1.57 -12.81
C LEU A 15 2.49 -2.00 -14.00
N ASP A 16 3.48 -2.86 -13.75
CA ASP A 16 4.39 -3.40 -14.78
C ASP A 16 3.65 -4.25 -15.83
N HIS A 17 2.71 -5.09 -15.39
CA HIS A 17 1.87 -5.86 -16.30
C HIS A 17 0.93 -4.96 -17.11
N PHE A 18 0.34 -3.96 -16.47
CA PHE A 18 -0.54 -3.03 -17.16
C PHE A 18 0.19 -2.15 -18.17
N ALA A 19 1.35 -1.61 -17.81
CA ALA A 19 2.16 -0.80 -18.73
C ALA A 19 2.54 -1.61 -19.97
N HIS A 20 3.02 -2.84 -19.80
CA HIS A 20 3.33 -3.73 -20.90
C HIS A 20 2.10 -4.06 -21.78
N TRP A 21 0.95 -4.36 -21.13
CA TRP A 21 -0.28 -4.61 -21.86
C TRP A 21 -0.72 -3.38 -22.67
N TYR A 22 -0.66 -2.19 -22.08
CA TYR A 22 -1.04 -0.95 -22.76
C TYR A 22 -0.09 -0.64 -23.94
N GLU A 23 1.20 -0.91 -23.82
CA GLU A 23 2.16 -0.72 -24.91
C GLU A 23 1.91 -1.66 -26.10
N THR A 24 1.53 -2.90 -25.84
CA THR A 24 1.47 -3.97 -26.87
C THR A 24 0.11 -4.14 -27.51
N ASN A 25 -0.96 -3.59 -26.92
CA ASN A 25 -2.33 -3.73 -27.44
C ASN A 25 -2.82 -2.45 -28.13
N ALA A 26 -3.57 -2.63 -29.21
CA ALA A 26 -4.17 -1.54 -29.97
C ALA A 26 -5.44 -1.03 -29.28
N VAL A 27 -5.25 -0.29 -28.16
CA VAL A 27 -6.33 0.29 -27.35
C VAL A 27 -6.26 1.80 -27.46
N SER A 28 -7.42 2.45 -27.58
CA SER A 28 -7.58 3.91 -27.59
C SER A 28 -8.35 4.37 -26.36
N THR A 29 -7.83 5.36 -25.66
CA THR A 29 -8.50 6.01 -24.54
C THR A 29 -7.92 7.41 -24.33
N PRO A 30 -8.72 8.45 -24.05
CA PRO A 30 -8.20 9.75 -23.67
C PRO A 30 -7.65 9.79 -22.23
N ARG A 31 -8.05 8.84 -21.37
CA ARG A 31 -7.72 8.90 -19.93
C ARG A 31 -7.37 7.55 -19.34
N ILE A 32 -6.26 7.52 -18.57
CA ILE A 32 -5.79 6.36 -17.84
C ILE A 32 -5.57 6.75 -16.38
N VAL A 33 -6.05 5.92 -15.47
CA VAL A 33 -5.76 5.98 -14.04
C VAL A 33 -5.22 4.62 -13.61
N ALA A 34 -3.97 4.56 -13.16
CA ALA A 34 -3.35 3.32 -12.74
C ALA A 34 -2.90 3.40 -11.28
N PHE A 35 -2.95 2.28 -10.58
CA PHE A 35 -2.36 2.16 -9.26
C PHE A 35 -0.94 1.58 -9.35
N GLY A 36 0.00 2.25 -8.70
CA GLY A 36 1.35 1.78 -8.43
C GLY A 36 1.52 1.43 -6.95
N SER A 37 2.64 1.81 -6.37
CA SER A 37 2.93 1.63 -4.94
C SER A 37 4.00 2.62 -4.49
N THR A 38 3.86 3.19 -3.30
CA THR A 38 4.93 3.94 -2.62
C THR A 38 6.19 3.10 -2.34
N SER A 39 6.13 1.79 -2.58
CA SER A 39 7.30 0.90 -2.55
C SER A 39 8.41 1.32 -3.53
N VAL A 40 8.10 2.08 -4.58
CA VAL A 40 9.11 2.68 -5.47
C VAL A 40 10.13 3.47 -4.65
N GLU A 41 9.67 4.40 -3.84
CA GLU A 41 10.54 5.28 -3.04
C GLU A 41 11.20 4.54 -1.87
N VAL A 42 10.43 3.70 -1.16
CA VAL A 42 10.89 3.02 0.05
C VAL A 42 11.93 1.94 -0.22
N LYS A 43 11.79 1.21 -1.33
CA LYS A 43 12.60 0.04 -1.63
C LYS A 43 13.80 0.34 -2.53
N GLU A 44 13.89 1.53 -3.09
CA GLU A 44 15.02 1.94 -3.93
C GLU A 44 16.37 1.78 -3.21
N HIS A 45 16.41 2.11 -1.92
CA HIS A 45 17.60 2.03 -1.08
C HIS A 45 17.61 0.82 -0.12
N SER A 46 16.76 -0.18 -0.35
CA SER A 46 16.75 -1.39 0.48
C SER A 46 18.07 -2.16 0.40
N ILE A 47 18.49 -2.75 1.51
CA ILE A 47 19.60 -3.69 1.55
C ILE A 47 19.28 -5.00 0.82
N ASP A 48 18.01 -5.32 0.64
CA ASP A 48 17.51 -6.50 -0.04
C ASP A 48 17.46 -6.26 -1.55
N ALA A 49 18.16 -7.11 -2.32
CA ALA A 49 18.24 -6.99 -3.78
C ALA A 49 16.88 -7.20 -4.47
N ASP A 50 16.06 -8.13 -3.96
CA ASP A 50 14.73 -8.39 -4.51
C ASP A 50 13.79 -7.19 -4.31
N GLU A 51 13.94 -6.48 -3.19
CA GLU A 51 13.19 -5.25 -2.94
C GLU A 51 13.61 -4.11 -3.88
N ARG A 52 14.92 -3.95 -4.14
CA ARG A 52 15.40 -2.95 -5.11
C ARG A 52 14.92 -3.27 -6.53
N ASP A 53 14.91 -4.56 -6.92
CA ASP A 53 14.38 -4.98 -8.21
C ASP A 53 12.89 -4.62 -8.36
N VAL A 54 12.10 -4.84 -7.32
CA VAL A 54 10.68 -4.41 -7.31
C VAL A 54 10.55 -2.90 -7.51
N ALA A 55 11.35 -2.08 -6.80
CA ALA A 55 11.31 -0.63 -6.96
C ALA A 55 11.67 -0.22 -8.40
N GLN A 56 12.74 -0.77 -8.95
CA GLN A 56 13.18 -0.48 -10.31
C GLN A 56 12.14 -0.88 -11.37
N ARG A 57 11.51 -2.05 -11.22
CA ARG A 57 10.44 -2.50 -12.13
C ARG A 57 9.24 -1.56 -12.10
N LEU A 58 8.82 -1.11 -10.91
CA LEU A 58 7.72 -0.17 -10.76
C LEU A 58 8.05 1.20 -11.37
N ALA A 59 9.26 1.73 -11.15
CA ALA A 59 9.70 2.99 -11.74
C ALA A 59 9.74 2.91 -13.28
N ASN A 60 10.29 1.84 -13.83
CA ASN A 60 10.34 1.59 -15.28
C ASN A 60 8.91 1.49 -15.86
N ALA A 61 8.00 0.79 -15.17
CA ALA A 61 6.61 0.64 -15.60
C ALA A 61 5.85 1.98 -15.63
N GLU A 62 6.08 2.83 -14.65
CA GLU A 62 5.50 4.17 -14.61
C GLU A 62 5.97 5.02 -15.78
N GLN A 63 7.27 5.03 -16.05
CA GLN A 63 7.85 5.76 -17.17
C GLN A 63 7.35 5.23 -18.52
N ALA A 64 7.28 3.91 -18.68
CA ALA A 64 6.75 3.26 -19.88
C ALA A 64 5.29 3.63 -20.12
N LEU A 65 4.44 3.57 -19.08
CA LEU A 65 3.04 3.97 -19.17
C LEU A 65 2.87 5.42 -19.60
N PHE A 66 3.59 6.36 -18.98
CA PHE A 66 3.53 7.77 -19.35
C PHE A 66 4.00 8.03 -20.79
N SER A 67 5.07 7.36 -21.21
CA SER A 67 5.58 7.47 -22.56
C SER A 67 4.58 6.93 -23.60
N ALA A 68 4.01 5.76 -23.36
CA ALA A 68 3.02 5.15 -24.24
C ALA A 68 1.72 5.96 -24.28
N ALA A 69 1.25 6.47 -23.15
CA ALA A 69 0.06 7.33 -23.08
C ALA A 69 0.27 8.61 -23.89
N LYS A 70 1.39 9.31 -23.68
CA LYS A 70 1.76 10.51 -24.43
C LYS A 70 1.82 10.27 -25.92
N ALA A 71 2.45 9.17 -26.36
CA ALA A 71 2.55 8.82 -27.77
C ALA A 71 1.20 8.58 -28.43
N ARG A 72 0.17 8.17 -27.67
CA ARG A 72 -1.20 7.93 -28.13
C ARG A 72 -2.16 9.10 -27.87
N GLY A 73 -1.67 10.23 -27.39
CA GLY A 73 -2.49 11.39 -27.06
C GLY A 73 -3.39 11.19 -25.84
N ALA A 74 -3.10 10.21 -24.99
CA ALA A 74 -3.80 9.93 -23.74
C ALA A 74 -3.16 10.64 -22.56
N ALA A 75 -3.96 10.99 -21.55
CA ALA A 75 -3.52 11.48 -20.26
C ALA A 75 -3.49 10.35 -19.23
N ALA A 76 -2.34 10.06 -18.64
CA ALA A 76 -2.20 9.06 -17.60
C ALA A 76 -1.94 9.72 -16.23
N THR A 77 -2.49 9.12 -15.16
CA THR A 77 -2.16 9.42 -13.75
C THR A 77 -1.86 8.13 -13.03
N VAL A 78 -0.81 8.11 -12.23
CA VAL A 78 -0.49 6.98 -11.36
C VAL A 78 -0.72 7.37 -9.90
N LEU A 79 -1.53 6.59 -9.20
CA LEU A 79 -1.78 6.74 -7.76
C LEU A 79 -0.91 5.72 -7.02
N LEU A 80 -0.11 6.20 -6.08
CA LEU A 80 0.85 5.42 -5.30
C LEU A 80 0.33 5.24 -3.86
N PRO A 81 -0.47 4.21 -3.58
CA PRO A 81 -0.99 3.98 -2.25
C PRO A 81 0.09 3.57 -1.25
N THR A 82 -0.13 3.93 0.01
CA THR A 82 0.59 3.40 1.17
C THR A 82 0.01 2.04 1.57
N LEU A 83 0.00 1.69 2.87
CA LEU A 83 -0.66 0.47 3.36
C LEU A 83 -2.18 0.55 3.13
N VAL A 84 -2.70 -0.22 2.17
CA VAL A 84 -4.14 -0.26 1.86
C VAL A 84 -4.88 -1.17 2.82
N TYR A 85 -6.07 -0.74 3.29
CA TYR A 85 -6.98 -1.56 4.09
C TYR A 85 -8.45 -1.33 3.68
N GLY A 86 -9.38 -2.09 4.27
CA GLY A 86 -10.82 -1.89 4.10
C GLY A 86 -11.56 -3.02 3.37
N ALA A 87 -10.85 -3.94 2.71
CA ALA A 87 -11.46 -5.05 1.99
C ALA A 87 -11.18 -6.43 2.61
N GLY A 88 -10.55 -6.49 3.77
CA GLY A 88 -10.16 -7.73 4.44
C GLY A 88 -9.16 -8.58 3.66
N ARG A 89 -8.47 -7.99 2.67
CA ARG A 89 -7.54 -8.68 1.77
C ARG A 89 -6.08 -8.24 1.92
N ASP A 90 -5.82 -7.21 2.74
CA ASP A 90 -4.45 -6.82 3.03
C ASP A 90 -3.76 -7.90 3.87
N ARG A 91 -2.46 -8.11 3.61
CA ARG A 91 -1.71 -9.16 4.32
C ARG A 91 -1.31 -8.77 5.72
N THR A 92 -1.08 -7.48 5.97
CA THR A 92 -0.50 -7.03 7.24
C THR A 92 -1.55 -7.02 8.34
N LEU A 93 -2.66 -6.30 8.15
CA LEU A 93 -3.68 -6.15 9.19
C LEU A 93 -4.47 -7.44 9.40
N THR A 94 -4.75 -8.19 8.31
CA THR A 94 -5.41 -9.50 8.41
C THR A 94 -4.54 -10.54 9.12
N GLN A 95 -3.22 -10.51 8.96
CA GLN A 95 -2.33 -11.39 9.73
C GLN A 95 -2.27 -10.99 11.21
N ILE A 96 -2.19 -9.70 11.51
CA ILE A 96 -2.22 -9.18 12.89
C ILE A 96 -3.53 -9.60 13.55
N SER A 97 -4.68 -9.29 12.94
CA SER A 97 -6.01 -9.61 13.46
C SER A 97 -6.20 -11.12 13.63
N GLY A 98 -5.81 -11.91 12.63
CA GLY A 98 -5.93 -13.37 12.65
C GLY A 98 -5.10 -14.01 13.77
N LEU A 99 -3.87 -13.56 14.00
CA LEU A 99 -3.02 -14.06 15.08
C LEU A 99 -3.59 -13.63 16.44
N ALA A 100 -3.94 -12.36 16.60
CA ALA A 100 -4.45 -11.81 17.83
C ALA A 100 -5.78 -12.46 18.28
N ARG A 101 -6.68 -12.76 17.34
CA ARG A 101 -7.93 -13.50 17.61
C ARG A 101 -7.68 -14.90 18.18
N ARG A 102 -6.65 -15.57 17.69
CA ARG A 102 -6.34 -16.96 18.11
C ARG A 102 -5.65 -17.04 19.45
N THR A 103 -4.88 -16.02 19.81
CA THR A 103 -4.01 -16.02 20.99
C THR A 103 -4.49 -15.11 22.12
N GLY A 104 -5.42 -14.17 21.83
CA GLY A 104 -5.82 -13.11 22.76
C GLY A 104 -4.76 -12.03 22.95
N ALA A 105 -3.65 -12.11 22.21
CA ALA A 105 -2.51 -11.21 22.36
C ALA A 105 -1.75 -11.02 21.05
N PHE A 106 -1.03 -9.90 20.95
CA PHE A 106 -0.05 -9.64 19.90
C PHE A 106 1.25 -9.11 20.51
N VAL A 107 2.39 -9.50 19.95
CA VAL A 107 3.71 -9.12 20.49
C VAL A 107 4.47 -8.34 19.44
N LEU A 108 4.99 -7.18 19.84
CA LEU A 108 5.87 -6.35 19.03
C LEU A 108 7.22 -6.12 19.74
N PRO A 109 8.30 -5.90 18.99
CA PRO A 109 9.51 -5.36 19.57
C PRO A 109 9.27 -3.90 20.01
N ALA A 110 9.79 -3.51 21.17
CA ALA A 110 9.60 -2.17 21.74
C ALA A 110 10.11 -1.02 20.85
N ASN A 111 10.96 -1.33 19.86
CA ASN A 111 11.46 -0.38 18.88
C ASN A 111 10.67 -0.38 17.55
N ALA A 112 9.46 -0.91 17.53
CA ALA A 112 8.54 -0.81 16.37
C ALA A 112 7.84 0.56 16.36
N THR A 113 8.62 1.62 16.18
CA THR A 113 8.17 3.02 16.35
C THR A 113 7.97 3.78 15.04
N GLY A 114 8.30 3.15 13.91
CA GLY A 114 8.18 3.78 12.60
C GLY A 114 6.75 4.24 12.30
N LEU A 115 6.63 5.35 11.59
CA LEU A 115 5.35 5.97 11.28
C LEU A 115 4.64 5.29 10.10
N ARG A 116 3.32 5.32 10.11
CA ARG A 116 2.43 4.72 9.10
C ARG A 116 1.33 5.69 8.72
N GLN A 117 0.83 5.50 7.52
CA GLN A 117 -0.25 6.31 6.95
C GLN A 117 -1.23 5.40 6.19
N PRO A 118 -1.94 4.48 6.89
CA PRO A 118 -2.82 3.50 6.25
C PRO A 118 -3.97 4.17 5.53
N VAL A 119 -4.24 3.77 4.29
CA VAL A 119 -5.29 4.33 3.42
C VAL A 119 -6.43 3.35 3.23
N HIS A 120 -7.67 3.84 3.32
CA HIS A 120 -8.86 3.02 3.09
C HIS A 120 -9.10 2.82 1.58
N VAL A 121 -9.55 1.63 1.19
CA VAL A 121 -9.80 1.29 -0.22
C VAL A 121 -10.82 2.21 -0.88
N ASP A 122 -11.85 2.69 -0.16
CA ASP A 122 -12.84 3.62 -0.71
C ASP A 122 -12.24 5.02 -0.97
N ASP A 123 -11.26 5.45 -0.15
CA ASP A 123 -10.56 6.71 -0.38
C ASP A 123 -9.69 6.63 -1.64
N LEU A 124 -9.11 5.45 -1.91
CA LEU A 124 -8.41 5.20 -3.18
C LEU A 124 -9.37 5.20 -4.37
N ALA A 125 -10.54 4.58 -4.24
CA ALA A 125 -11.56 4.60 -5.29
C ALA A 125 -12.03 6.04 -5.56
N SER A 126 -12.27 6.82 -4.51
CA SER A 126 -12.64 8.23 -4.61
C SER A 126 -11.55 9.06 -5.27
N ALA A 127 -10.28 8.84 -4.91
CA ALA A 127 -9.13 9.48 -5.54
C ALA A 127 -9.04 9.14 -7.03
N ALA A 128 -9.23 7.85 -7.40
CA ALA A 128 -9.20 7.42 -8.78
C ALA A 128 -10.29 8.09 -9.63
N LEU A 129 -11.49 8.27 -9.08
CA LEU A 129 -12.58 8.98 -9.76
C LEU A 129 -12.29 10.50 -9.84
N ALA A 130 -11.78 11.09 -8.77
CA ALA A 130 -11.49 12.52 -8.72
C ALA A 130 -10.46 12.95 -9.77
N VAL A 131 -9.40 12.17 -10.00
CA VAL A 131 -8.37 12.52 -10.99
C VAL A 131 -8.85 12.45 -12.43
N VAL A 132 -9.94 11.76 -12.75
CA VAL A 132 -10.42 11.56 -14.14
C VAL A 132 -10.60 12.90 -14.84
N THR A 133 -11.25 13.85 -14.19
CA THR A 133 -11.64 15.14 -14.75
C THR A 133 -10.66 16.28 -14.43
N GLN A 134 -9.51 15.98 -13.82
CA GLN A 134 -8.55 16.99 -13.38
C GLN A 134 -7.33 17.08 -14.30
N PRO A 135 -7.23 18.09 -15.18
CA PRO A 135 -6.08 18.24 -16.08
C PRO A 135 -4.75 18.42 -15.36
N ALA A 136 -4.75 18.98 -14.13
CA ALA A 136 -3.55 19.15 -13.31
C ALA A 136 -2.85 17.81 -13.00
N THR A 137 -3.58 16.68 -13.09
CA THR A 137 -3.08 15.34 -12.78
C THR A 137 -2.50 14.59 -13.99
N HIS A 138 -2.56 15.19 -15.18
CA HIS A 138 -2.07 14.53 -16.39
C HIS A 138 -0.56 14.32 -16.35
N GLN A 139 -0.12 13.10 -16.68
CA GLN A 139 1.28 12.66 -16.71
C GLN A 139 1.97 12.88 -15.35
N ARG A 140 1.27 12.58 -14.26
CA ARG A 140 1.77 12.74 -12.90
C ARG A 140 1.47 11.54 -12.03
N SER A 141 2.32 11.35 -11.04
CA SER A 141 2.15 10.38 -9.95
C SER A 141 1.88 11.10 -8.64
N TYR A 142 1.05 10.48 -7.80
CA TYR A 142 0.68 11.03 -6.50
C TYR A 142 0.75 9.96 -5.42
N ALA A 143 1.46 10.23 -4.34
CA ALA A 143 1.29 9.46 -3.13
C ALA A 143 -0.14 9.64 -2.59
N VAL A 144 -0.81 8.55 -2.29
CA VAL A 144 -2.17 8.52 -1.73
C VAL A 144 -2.17 7.68 -0.45
N GLY A 145 -1.82 8.33 0.65
CA GLY A 145 -1.86 7.77 2.00
C GLY A 145 -3.16 8.10 2.73
N GLY A 146 -3.34 7.56 3.94
CA GLY A 146 -4.48 7.90 4.80
C GLY A 146 -4.40 9.30 5.40
N GLY A 147 -5.50 9.76 5.97
CA GLY A 147 -5.62 11.12 6.54
C GLY A 147 -4.91 11.31 7.88
N GLU A 148 -4.29 10.28 8.41
CA GLU A 148 -3.61 10.29 9.70
C GLU A 148 -2.26 9.60 9.62
N VAL A 149 -1.28 10.20 10.28
CA VAL A 149 0.04 9.59 10.53
C VAL A 149 0.06 9.08 11.96
N LEU A 150 0.40 7.81 12.15
CA LEU A 150 0.44 7.18 13.47
C LEU A 150 1.62 6.21 13.59
N ALA A 151 2.10 6.00 14.81
CA ALA A 151 3.15 5.01 15.06
C ALA A 151 2.66 3.59 14.71
N TYR A 152 3.56 2.72 14.28
CA TYR A 152 3.23 1.32 13.97
C TYR A 152 2.54 0.62 15.15
N THR A 153 2.98 0.91 16.38
CA THR A 153 2.35 0.40 17.61
C THR A 153 0.91 0.86 17.75
N GLN A 154 0.62 2.16 17.52
CA GLN A 154 -0.74 2.72 17.58
C GLN A 154 -1.64 2.13 16.48
N MET A 155 -1.09 1.92 15.27
CA MET A 155 -1.81 1.23 14.20
C MET A 155 -2.22 -0.18 14.64
N VAL A 156 -1.29 -0.94 15.23
CA VAL A 156 -1.58 -2.30 15.73
C VAL A 156 -2.59 -2.25 16.87
N GLU A 157 -2.46 -1.35 17.83
CA GLU A 157 -3.42 -1.18 18.94
C GLU A 157 -4.85 -0.99 18.43
N ARG A 158 -5.06 -0.09 17.45
CA ARG A 158 -6.39 0.11 16.84
C ARG A 158 -6.93 -1.13 16.14
N VAL A 159 -6.06 -1.92 15.49
CA VAL A 159 -6.48 -3.21 14.92
C VAL A 159 -6.93 -4.17 16.02
N LEU A 160 -6.20 -4.24 17.14
CA LEU A 160 -6.54 -5.13 18.25
C LEU A 160 -7.83 -4.70 18.97
N GLU A 161 -8.06 -3.40 19.10
CA GLU A 161 -9.29 -2.81 19.67
C GLU A 161 -10.51 -3.08 18.80
N ALA A 162 -10.34 -3.09 17.49
CA ALA A 162 -11.41 -3.37 16.52
C ALA A 162 -11.86 -4.86 16.50
N LEU A 163 -11.13 -5.75 17.17
CA LEU A 163 -11.53 -7.17 17.22
C LEU A 163 -12.81 -7.36 18.04
N PRO A 164 -13.70 -8.31 17.69
CA PRO A 164 -14.91 -8.62 18.47
C PRO A 164 -14.60 -8.98 19.93
N ARG A 165 -13.41 -9.54 20.17
CA ARG A 165 -12.81 -9.70 21.51
C ARG A 165 -11.46 -8.98 21.47
N PRO A 166 -11.32 -7.81 22.08
CA PRO A 166 -10.08 -7.06 22.10
C PRO A 166 -8.90 -7.91 22.60
N ALA A 167 -7.79 -7.85 21.88
CA ALA A 167 -6.56 -8.55 22.25
C ALA A 167 -5.56 -7.58 22.88
N ARG A 168 -4.63 -8.11 23.68
CA ARG A 168 -3.61 -7.30 24.35
C ARG A 168 -2.36 -7.15 23.50
N LEU A 169 -1.84 -5.92 23.40
CA LEU A 169 -0.53 -5.66 22.84
C LEU A 169 0.56 -5.79 23.91
N TYR A 170 1.58 -6.59 23.64
CA TYR A 170 2.79 -6.68 24.46
C TYR A 170 3.98 -6.15 23.68
N GLN A 171 4.71 -5.23 24.28
CA GLN A 171 5.97 -4.76 23.74
C GLN A 171 7.13 -5.40 24.53
N VAL A 172 8.04 -6.04 23.82
CA VAL A 172 9.18 -6.75 24.43
C VAL A 172 10.50 -6.17 23.93
N PRO A 173 11.59 -6.29 24.73
CA PRO A 173 12.91 -5.89 24.27
C PRO A 173 13.26 -6.54 22.92
N PRO A 174 13.90 -5.81 21.99
CA PRO A 174 14.23 -6.34 20.66
C PRO A 174 15.06 -7.63 20.67
N SER A 175 15.93 -7.79 21.66
CA SER A 175 16.73 -9.01 21.84
C SER A 175 15.88 -10.25 22.15
N LEU A 176 14.89 -10.10 23.04
CA LEU A 176 13.95 -11.18 23.37
C LEU A 176 13.03 -11.49 22.20
N PHE A 177 12.56 -10.45 21.50
CA PHE A 177 11.76 -10.63 20.28
C PHE A 177 12.55 -11.41 19.21
N GLY A 178 13.82 -11.05 18.97
CA GLY A 178 14.68 -11.72 18.01
C GLY A 178 14.91 -13.19 18.34
N LEU A 179 15.15 -13.51 19.62
CA LEU A 179 15.32 -14.90 20.08
C LEU A 179 14.03 -15.72 19.87
N ALA A 180 12.88 -15.17 20.26
CA ALA A 180 11.57 -15.80 20.06
C ALA A 180 11.27 -16.02 18.57
N LEU A 181 11.54 -15.02 17.72
CA LEU A 181 11.36 -15.10 16.28
C LEU A 181 12.24 -16.19 15.66
N THR A 182 13.53 -16.23 16.01
CA THR A 182 14.46 -17.25 15.51
C THR A 182 13.99 -18.67 15.88
N THR A 183 13.50 -18.84 17.10
CA THR A 183 12.94 -20.12 17.56
C THR A 183 11.68 -20.50 16.78
N ALA A 184 10.76 -19.56 16.56
CA ALA A 184 9.55 -19.77 15.78
C ALA A 184 9.87 -20.12 14.30
N GLN A 185 10.86 -19.46 13.70
CA GLN A 185 11.31 -19.75 12.34
C GLN A 185 11.93 -21.14 12.19
N ARG A 186 12.70 -21.60 13.17
CA ARG A 186 13.24 -22.97 13.20
C ARG A 186 12.12 -24.03 13.27
N LEU A 187 11.00 -23.68 13.90
CA LEU A 187 9.79 -24.52 13.96
C LEU A 187 8.89 -24.36 12.69
N GLY A 188 9.40 -23.68 11.66
CA GLY A 188 8.68 -23.48 10.38
C GLY A 188 7.58 -22.41 10.42
N ARG A 189 7.48 -21.64 11.52
CA ARG A 189 6.51 -20.56 11.73
C ARG A 189 7.13 -19.19 11.45
N LEU A 190 6.28 -18.19 11.11
CA LEU A 190 6.68 -16.77 10.93
C LEU A 190 7.85 -16.57 9.93
N ARG A 191 7.96 -17.40 8.90
CA ARG A 191 9.02 -17.29 7.87
C ARG A 191 8.98 -15.98 7.09
N SER A 192 7.82 -15.33 7.03
CA SER A 192 7.64 -14.01 6.37
C SER A 192 8.21 -12.83 7.16
N LEU A 193 8.50 -13.00 8.46
CA LEU A 193 9.14 -11.98 9.30
C LEU A 193 10.66 -12.09 9.17
N ASN A 194 11.20 -11.54 8.09
CA ASN A 194 12.64 -11.43 7.87
C ASN A 194 13.21 -10.12 8.46
N THR A 195 14.52 -9.96 8.37
CA THR A 195 15.23 -8.77 8.87
C THR A 195 14.70 -7.47 8.24
N ALA A 196 14.37 -7.51 6.92
CA ALA A 196 13.79 -6.35 6.23
C ALA A 196 12.39 -6.00 6.77
N ALA A 197 11.57 -6.99 7.12
CA ALA A 197 10.28 -6.74 7.76
C ALA A 197 10.43 -6.08 9.15
N LEU A 198 11.41 -6.51 9.95
CA LEU A 198 11.71 -5.88 11.24
C LEU A 198 12.25 -4.46 11.08
N GLN A 199 13.10 -4.24 10.09
CA GLN A 199 13.60 -2.91 9.79
C GLN A 199 12.44 -1.97 9.40
N ARG A 200 11.55 -2.40 8.52
CA ARG A 200 10.35 -1.62 8.15
C ARG A 200 9.46 -1.25 9.32
N MET A 201 9.42 -2.02 10.42
CA MET A 201 8.67 -1.62 11.62
C MET A 201 9.27 -0.39 12.32
N ARG A 202 10.51 -0.03 12.02
CA ARG A 202 11.23 1.13 12.57
C ARG A 202 11.23 2.32 11.62
N ASP A 203 11.23 2.04 10.31
CA ASP A 203 11.31 3.07 9.28
C ASP A 203 9.97 3.80 9.14
N ASP A 204 10.04 5.10 8.91
CA ASP A 204 8.87 5.92 8.64
C ASP A 204 8.41 5.70 7.20
N LEU A 205 7.15 5.29 7.06
CA LEU A 205 6.48 5.11 5.77
C LEU A 205 5.36 6.16 5.65
N VAL A 206 5.77 7.41 5.54
CA VAL A 206 4.92 8.60 5.45
C VAL A 206 5.32 9.40 4.22
N PHE A 207 4.33 9.85 3.48
CA PHE A 207 4.51 10.53 2.21
C PHE A 207 3.77 11.85 2.19
N ASP A 208 4.26 12.79 1.38
CA ASP A 208 3.63 14.09 1.20
C ASP A 208 2.35 13.95 0.35
N LEU A 209 1.22 14.27 0.95
CA LEU A 209 -0.09 14.27 0.29
C LEU A 209 -0.50 15.66 -0.24
N GLU A 210 0.30 16.69 -0.01
CA GLU A 210 -0.05 18.07 -0.40
C GLU A 210 -0.25 18.22 -1.91
N PRO A 211 0.56 17.61 -2.79
CA PRO A 211 0.28 17.63 -4.22
C PRO A 211 -1.09 17.05 -4.58
N ALA A 212 -1.49 15.95 -3.95
CA ALA A 212 -2.80 15.32 -4.18
C ALA A 212 -3.95 16.19 -3.67
N ARG A 213 -3.79 16.81 -2.51
CA ARG A 213 -4.78 17.76 -1.95
C ARG A 213 -4.99 18.95 -2.85
N ARG A 214 -3.90 19.56 -3.32
CA ARG A 214 -3.92 20.75 -4.16
C ARG A 214 -4.50 20.47 -5.54
N ASP A 215 -4.09 19.37 -6.19
CA ASP A 215 -4.36 19.14 -7.60
C ASP A 215 -5.73 18.47 -7.84
N PHE A 216 -6.26 17.69 -6.90
CA PHE A 216 -7.57 17.04 -7.04
C PHE A 216 -8.41 16.93 -5.75
N GLY A 217 -8.06 17.69 -4.70
CA GLY A 217 -8.86 17.77 -3.49
C GLY A 217 -8.84 16.51 -2.63
N TYR A 218 -7.74 15.75 -2.63
CA TYR A 218 -7.62 14.50 -1.88
C TYR A 218 -7.79 14.72 -0.37
N ALA A 219 -8.82 14.10 0.24
CA ALA A 219 -9.18 14.26 1.66
C ALA A 219 -9.51 12.89 2.28
N PRO A 220 -8.51 12.04 2.51
CA PRO A 220 -8.72 10.70 3.04
C PRO A 220 -9.11 10.72 4.52
N ARG A 221 -9.82 9.67 4.96
CA ARG A 221 -10.24 9.46 6.34
C ARG A 221 -9.07 9.10 7.26
N ALA A 222 -9.25 9.34 8.56
CA ALA A 222 -8.34 8.82 9.60
C ALA A 222 -8.46 7.28 9.71
N PHE A 223 -7.40 6.64 10.21
CA PHE A 223 -7.36 5.18 10.37
C PHE A 223 -8.25 4.70 11.52
N ARG A 224 -9.39 4.15 11.19
CA ARG A 224 -10.35 3.56 12.14
C ARG A 224 -10.90 2.26 11.56
N PRO A 225 -10.13 1.15 11.64
CA PRO A 225 -10.54 -0.11 11.02
C PRO A 225 -11.75 -0.70 11.73
N LEU A 226 -12.67 -1.27 10.95
CA LEU A 226 -13.81 -2.04 11.42
C LEU A 226 -13.51 -3.55 11.35
N PRO A 227 -14.19 -4.40 12.15
CA PRO A 227 -13.94 -5.85 12.14
C PRO A 227 -14.04 -6.47 10.75
N GLU A 228 -15.05 -6.13 9.97
CA GLU A 228 -15.28 -6.63 8.60
C GLU A 228 -14.16 -6.23 7.63
N GLU A 229 -13.54 -5.08 7.84
CA GLU A 229 -12.43 -4.57 7.03
C GLU A 229 -11.11 -5.33 7.30
N LEU A 230 -11.04 -6.03 8.43
CA LEU A 230 -9.88 -6.82 8.85
C LEU A 230 -9.97 -8.30 8.43
N GLY A 231 -10.90 -8.65 7.53
CA GLY A 231 -11.12 -10.04 7.11
C GLY A 231 -11.76 -10.92 8.19
N ILE A 232 -12.44 -10.29 9.12
CA ILE A 232 -13.20 -10.95 10.18
C ILE A 232 -14.65 -10.97 9.72
N GLY A 233 -14.99 -11.92 8.83
CA GLY A 233 -16.39 -12.24 8.54
C GLY A 233 -17.04 -12.89 9.76
N GLU A 234 -18.36 -12.70 9.89
CA GLU A 234 -19.19 -13.36 10.89
C GLU A 234 -19.02 -14.87 10.92
#